data_627e2c5bfe58dab308d8cf0aa02482db
#
_entry.id   627e2c5bfe58dab308d8cf0aa02482db
#
_cell.length_a   1.000
_cell.length_b   1.000
_cell.length_c   1.000
_cell.angle_alpha   90.00
_cell.angle_beta   90.00
_cell.angle_gamma   90.00
#
_symmetry.space_group_name_H-M   'P 1'
#
loop_
_entity.id
_entity.type
_entity.pdbx_description
1 polymer ?
#
loop_
_entity_poly.entity_id
_entity_poly.type
_entity_poly.pdbx_seq_one_letter_code
_entity_poly.pdbx_strand_id
1 'polypeptide(L)'
;TNGEIIHYHGYPYEEHEVVTDDGYYLTMQRIPHGKDNPRTPKSVVLLQHGLALEGSIWVTNLPNSSLGFILADAGYDVWIGNNRGNSWSRKHKEFEFYHQEYSAYSFHEMAMYDLPATINYILQKTGQEQLYYVAYSQGTTTGFIAFSSIPELDRKIKMFFALAPTTTNSHIKTPLVRLLYKYKLQLACVSERLMWLLNWISFISNGISLHAENINVSNGFLQSRIDVYLSRYPDSTSLKNLLHWPAIRNTLKFGLPVTSQAFLPQATLFVFQTTPPFYEPENMKTPLAAWYGGNDWISVPEDVNITLSRITNLAYKKYIPEFIHFDFIWGMQAYEQVYREILELMEKSA
;
A
#
# COMPACT_ATOMS: atom_id res chain seq x y z
N THR A 1 -4.46 -14.99 -12.79
CA THR A 1 -3.40 -14.78 -11.77
C THR A 1 -2.46 -13.64 -12.20
N ASN A 2 -1.64 -13.10 -11.28
CA ASN A 2 -0.63 -12.09 -11.63
C ASN A 2 0.42 -12.68 -12.59
N GLY A 3 0.80 -13.93 -12.38
CA GLY A 3 1.69 -14.65 -13.28
C GLY A 3 1.14 -14.76 -14.69
N GLU A 4 -0.15 -15.01 -14.87
CA GLU A 4 -0.77 -15.04 -16.20
C GLU A 4 -0.74 -13.68 -16.90
N ILE A 5 -0.99 -12.57 -16.18
CA ILE A 5 -0.89 -11.23 -16.73
C ILE A 5 0.54 -10.93 -17.16
N ILE A 6 1.52 -11.19 -16.30
CA ILE A 6 2.94 -10.94 -16.55
C ILE A 6 3.40 -11.77 -17.76
N HIS A 7 3.06 -13.05 -17.77
CA HIS A 7 3.40 -13.95 -18.86
C HIS A 7 2.69 -13.59 -20.18
N TYR A 8 1.40 -13.22 -20.12
CA TYR A 8 0.65 -12.76 -21.29
C TYR A 8 1.32 -11.56 -21.99
N HIS A 9 1.87 -10.67 -21.20
CA HIS A 9 2.63 -9.54 -21.73
C HIS A 9 4.08 -9.88 -22.11
N GLY A 10 4.51 -11.15 -22.02
CA GLY A 10 5.82 -11.63 -22.47
C GLY A 10 6.97 -11.31 -21.53
N TYR A 11 6.72 -11.06 -20.25
CA TYR A 11 7.77 -10.87 -19.23
C TYR A 11 8.08 -12.17 -18.50
N PRO A 12 9.32 -12.35 -18.04
CA PRO A 12 9.68 -13.44 -17.14
C PRO A 12 8.96 -13.27 -15.80
N TYR A 13 8.62 -14.39 -15.17
CA TYR A 13 7.87 -14.42 -13.93
C TYR A 13 8.42 -15.48 -12.98
N GLU A 14 8.56 -15.09 -11.73
CA GLU A 14 8.84 -16.01 -10.62
C GLU A 14 7.86 -15.74 -9.48
N GLU A 15 7.52 -16.77 -8.72
CA GLU A 15 6.74 -16.68 -7.49
C GLU A 15 7.59 -17.17 -6.32
N HIS A 16 7.56 -16.42 -5.23
CA HIS A 16 8.31 -16.70 -4.02
C HIS A 16 7.40 -16.64 -2.81
N GLU A 17 7.69 -17.44 -1.81
CA GLU A 17 6.98 -17.44 -0.53
C GLU A 17 7.99 -17.22 0.60
N VAL A 18 7.66 -16.34 1.56
CA VAL A 18 8.43 -16.10 2.77
C VAL A 18 7.53 -16.25 3.99
N VAL A 19 8.11 -16.75 5.09
CA VAL A 19 7.41 -16.90 6.36
C VAL A 19 7.83 -15.79 7.30
N THR A 20 6.85 -15.09 7.88
CA THR A 20 7.10 -14.07 8.90
C THR A 20 7.42 -14.71 10.25
N ASP A 21 8.06 -13.95 11.13
CA ASP A 21 8.42 -14.44 12.48
C ASP A 21 7.19 -14.81 13.31
N ASP A 22 6.04 -14.16 13.06
CA ASP A 22 4.75 -14.47 13.69
C ASP A 22 3.90 -15.49 12.91
N GLY A 23 4.46 -16.15 11.89
CA GLY A 23 3.93 -17.36 11.27
C GLY A 23 3.10 -17.23 10.00
N TYR A 24 2.94 -16.03 9.43
CA TYR A 24 2.25 -15.86 8.15
C TYR A 24 3.13 -16.22 6.96
N TYR A 25 2.53 -16.82 5.93
CA TYR A 25 3.17 -17.05 4.64
C TYR A 25 2.77 -15.94 3.68
N LEU A 26 3.76 -15.22 3.17
CA LEU A 26 3.57 -14.12 2.23
C LEU A 26 4.07 -14.53 0.85
N THR A 27 3.21 -14.38 -0.14
CA THR A 27 3.56 -14.64 -1.54
C THR A 27 4.03 -13.35 -2.21
N MET A 28 5.15 -13.40 -2.89
CA MET A 28 5.71 -12.32 -3.69
C MET A 28 5.81 -12.75 -5.14
N GLN A 29 5.56 -11.84 -6.06
CA GLN A 29 5.83 -12.02 -7.48
C GLN A 29 7.12 -11.28 -7.87
N ARG A 30 7.88 -11.82 -8.81
CA ARG A 30 9.11 -11.21 -9.32
C ARG A 30 9.10 -11.12 -10.84
N ILE A 31 9.50 -9.97 -11.36
CA ILE A 31 9.84 -9.76 -12.76
C ILE A 31 11.34 -9.44 -12.78
N PRO A 32 12.22 -10.45 -13.03
CA PRO A 32 13.66 -10.30 -12.84
C PRO A 32 14.33 -9.37 -13.86
N HIS A 33 13.69 -9.15 -15.01
CA HIS A 33 14.19 -8.25 -16.06
C HIS A 33 13.08 -7.90 -17.07
N GLY A 34 13.28 -6.89 -17.90
CA GLY A 34 12.40 -6.54 -19.02
C GLY A 34 12.47 -7.56 -20.16
N LYS A 35 11.63 -7.37 -21.19
CA LYS A 35 11.52 -8.30 -22.32
C LYS A 35 12.83 -8.44 -23.11
N ASP A 36 13.47 -7.32 -23.40
CA ASP A 36 14.60 -7.24 -24.33
C ASP A 36 15.95 -7.15 -23.62
N ASN A 37 15.98 -7.25 -22.29
CA ASN A 37 17.20 -7.01 -21.55
C ASN A 37 17.46 -8.06 -20.44
N PRO A 38 17.95 -9.26 -20.79
CA PRO A 38 18.33 -10.29 -19.82
C PRO A 38 19.66 -9.99 -19.10
N ARG A 39 20.14 -8.74 -19.10
CA ARG A 39 21.37 -8.33 -18.42
C ARG A 39 21.19 -8.40 -16.91
N THR A 40 22.33 -8.42 -16.19
CA THR A 40 22.31 -8.30 -14.72
C THR A 40 21.50 -7.08 -14.30
N PRO A 41 20.47 -7.25 -13.46
CA PRO A 41 19.62 -6.15 -13.03
C PRO A 41 20.42 -5.03 -12.38
N LYS A 42 20.03 -3.77 -12.62
CA LYS A 42 20.66 -2.58 -12.02
C LYS A 42 20.59 -2.59 -10.51
N SER A 43 19.38 -2.68 -9.99
CA SER A 43 19.05 -2.70 -8.55
C SER A 43 17.70 -3.36 -8.35
N VAL A 44 17.42 -3.72 -7.12
CA VAL A 44 16.15 -4.33 -6.73
C VAL A 44 15.14 -3.26 -6.35
N VAL A 45 13.89 -3.46 -6.76
CA VAL A 45 12.74 -2.61 -6.38
C VAL A 45 11.64 -3.47 -5.77
N LEU A 46 11.18 -3.11 -4.59
CA LEU A 46 9.97 -3.70 -3.97
C LEU A 46 8.80 -2.75 -4.16
N LEU A 47 7.73 -3.25 -4.78
CA LEU A 47 6.45 -2.58 -4.98
C LEU A 47 5.42 -3.07 -3.95
N GLN A 48 4.87 -2.16 -3.14
CA GLN A 48 3.94 -2.49 -2.06
C GLN A 48 2.58 -1.82 -2.23
N HIS A 49 1.52 -2.61 -2.25
CA HIS A 49 0.14 -2.16 -2.45
C HIS A 49 -0.49 -1.50 -1.21
N GLY A 50 -1.68 -0.89 -1.42
CA GLY A 50 -2.48 -0.23 -0.39
C GLY A 50 -3.49 -1.14 0.33
N LEU A 51 -4.37 -0.52 1.13
CA LEU A 51 -5.45 -1.19 1.86
C LEU A 51 -6.43 -1.87 0.91
N ALA A 52 -6.82 -3.11 1.24
CA ALA A 52 -7.78 -3.92 0.48
C ALA A 52 -7.41 -4.08 -1.02
N LEU A 53 -6.11 -4.14 -1.29
CA LEU A 53 -5.52 -4.36 -2.61
C LEU A 53 -4.57 -5.55 -2.58
N GLU A 54 -4.06 -5.93 -3.74
CA GLU A 54 -3.05 -6.96 -3.91
C GLU A 54 -2.04 -6.56 -5.01
N GLY A 55 -0.99 -7.35 -5.18
CA GLY A 55 0.15 -6.96 -6.02
C GLY A 55 -0.15 -6.68 -7.48
N SER A 56 -1.28 -7.16 -8.04
CA SER A 56 -1.59 -6.90 -9.44
C SER A 56 -1.81 -5.44 -9.79
N ILE A 57 -2.05 -4.55 -8.82
CA ILE A 57 -2.18 -3.10 -9.10
C ILE A 57 -0.99 -2.56 -9.91
N TRP A 58 0.16 -3.21 -9.79
CA TRP A 58 1.40 -2.80 -10.43
C TRP A 58 1.58 -3.31 -11.86
N VAL A 59 0.72 -4.25 -12.31
CA VAL A 59 0.79 -4.91 -13.62
C VAL A 59 -0.57 -5.03 -14.33
N THR A 60 -1.63 -4.44 -13.78
CA THR A 60 -3.00 -4.57 -14.30
C THR A 60 -3.21 -3.79 -15.59
N ASN A 61 -2.50 -2.71 -15.80
CA ASN A 61 -2.58 -1.90 -17.02
C ASN A 61 -1.67 -2.45 -18.14
N LEU A 62 -1.65 -1.75 -19.27
CA LEU A 62 -0.73 -2.08 -20.36
C LEU A 62 0.74 -1.89 -19.89
N PRO A 63 1.71 -2.56 -20.55
CA PRO A 63 3.11 -2.47 -20.16
C PRO A 63 3.66 -1.04 -20.06
N ASN A 64 3.27 -0.16 -20.95
CA ASN A 64 3.71 1.25 -20.95
C ASN A 64 3.00 2.14 -19.90
N SER A 65 2.06 1.60 -19.14
CA SER A 65 1.30 2.32 -18.10
C SER A 65 1.20 1.56 -16.78
N SER A 66 1.92 0.45 -16.64
CA SER A 66 2.05 -0.32 -15.41
C SER A 66 3.47 -0.17 -14.85
N LEU A 67 3.60 0.36 -13.64
CA LEU A 67 4.91 0.64 -13.05
C LEU A 67 5.80 -0.61 -12.94
N GLY A 68 5.23 -1.78 -12.67
CA GLY A 68 5.97 -3.04 -12.61
C GLY A 68 6.70 -3.38 -13.91
N PHE A 69 6.03 -3.22 -15.04
CA PHE A 69 6.64 -3.45 -16.36
C PHE A 69 7.63 -2.36 -16.76
N ILE A 70 7.27 -1.09 -16.47
CA ILE A 70 8.12 0.07 -16.78
C ILE A 70 9.47 -0.04 -16.08
N LEU A 71 9.48 -0.42 -14.80
CA LEU A 71 10.71 -0.63 -14.03
C LEU A 71 11.51 -1.82 -14.56
N ALA A 72 10.87 -2.93 -14.90
CA ALA A 72 11.53 -4.10 -15.47
C ALA A 72 12.20 -3.77 -16.81
N ASP A 73 11.51 -3.03 -17.70
CA ASP A 73 12.07 -2.58 -18.99
C ASP A 73 13.20 -1.56 -18.80
N ALA A 74 13.18 -0.77 -17.73
CA ALA A 74 14.29 0.11 -17.33
C ALA A 74 15.48 -0.64 -16.73
N GLY A 75 15.40 -1.97 -16.57
CA GLY A 75 16.49 -2.85 -16.16
C GLY A 75 16.55 -3.13 -14.65
N TYR A 76 15.48 -2.86 -13.89
CA TYR A 76 15.39 -3.20 -12.48
C TYR A 76 14.87 -4.62 -12.27
N ASP A 77 15.29 -5.24 -11.16
CA ASP A 77 14.74 -6.49 -10.64
C ASP A 77 13.51 -6.15 -9.77
N VAL A 78 12.31 -6.39 -10.30
CA VAL A 78 11.06 -5.92 -9.71
C VAL A 78 10.40 -7.01 -8.87
N TRP A 79 10.20 -6.72 -7.60
CA TRP A 79 9.48 -7.56 -6.66
C TRP A 79 8.17 -6.91 -6.26
N ILE A 80 7.10 -7.69 -6.26
CA ILE A 80 5.74 -7.25 -5.96
C ILE A 80 5.29 -7.96 -4.69
N GLY A 81 5.13 -7.21 -3.59
CA GLY A 81 4.73 -7.72 -2.30
C GLY A 81 3.21 -7.90 -2.18
N ASN A 82 2.82 -8.86 -1.34
CA ASN A 82 1.43 -9.07 -0.93
C ASN A 82 1.36 -9.17 0.59
N ASN A 83 0.60 -8.28 1.21
CA ASN A 83 0.39 -8.28 2.65
C ASN A 83 -0.41 -9.51 3.10
N ARG A 84 -0.20 -9.91 4.36
CA ARG A 84 -1.01 -10.95 5.01
C ARG A 84 -2.51 -10.72 4.84
N GLY A 85 -3.24 -11.78 4.62
CA GLY A 85 -4.70 -11.78 4.54
C GLY A 85 -5.28 -11.37 3.19
N ASN A 86 -4.50 -10.88 2.23
CA ASN A 86 -4.99 -10.74 0.86
C ASN A 86 -5.09 -12.10 0.15
N SER A 87 -5.66 -12.15 -1.05
CA SER A 87 -5.92 -13.40 -1.77
C SER A 87 -4.68 -14.27 -2.03
N TRP A 88 -3.48 -13.70 -1.99
CA TRP A 88 -2.21 -14.39 -2.20
C TRP A 88 -1.54 -14.88 -0.90
N SER A 89 -1.83 -14.26 0.25
CA SER A 89 -1.12 -14.45 1.51
C SER A 89 -2.09 -14.84 2.64
N ARG A 90 -2.86 -15.93 2.46
CA ARG A 90 -3.91 -16.41 3.38
C ARG A 90 -3.47 -17.57 4.28
N LYS A 91 -2.20 -17.99 4.23
CA LYS A 91 -1.70 -19.10 5.02
C LYS A 91 -1.03 -18.64 6.31
N HIS A 92 -1.18 -19.43 7.37
CA HIS A 92 -0.48 -19.26 8.63
C HIS A 92 -0.01 -20.63 9.15
N LYS A 93 1.06 -20.68 9.95
CA LYS A 93 1.62 -21.92 10.49
C LYS A 93 0.64 -22.69 11.39
N GLU A 94 -0.16 -21.95 12.17
CA GLU A 94 -0.98 -22.52 13.26
C GLU A 94 -2.48 -22.26 13.07
N PHE A 95 -2.85 -21.16 12.39
CA PHE A 95 -4.22 -20.70 12.30
C PHE A 95 -4.80 -20.85 10.90
N GLU A 96 -6.02 -21.36 10.85
CA GLU A 96 -6.82 -21.33 9.62
C GLU A 96 -7.34 -19.92 9.33
N PHE A 97 -7.51 -19.59 8.05
CA PHE A 97 -7.94 -18.25 7.59
C PHE A 97 -9.22 -17.75 8.27
N TYR A 98 -10.13 -18.64 8.65
CA TYR A 98 -11.40 -18.30 9.30
C TYR A 98 -11.31 -18.13 10.82
N HIS A 99 -10.19 -18.45 11.43
CA HIS A 99 -10.01 -18.29 12.87
C HIS A 99 -9.82 -16.83 13.24
N GLN A 100 -10.34 -16.44 14.39
CA GLN A 100 -10.24 -15.08 14.90
C GLN A 100 -8.78 -14.67 15.13
N GLU A 101 -7.97 -15.61 15.60
CA GLU A 101 -6.55 -15.45 15.85
C GLU A 101 -5.79 -15.11 14.55
N TYR A 102 -6.16 -15.73 13.43
CA TYR A 102 -5.60 -15.39 12.12
C TYR A 102 -5.83 -13.93 11.76
N SER A 103 -7.01 -13.38 12.07
CA SER A 103 -7.41 -12.01 11.71
C SER A 103 -6.97 -10.95 12.74
N ALA A 104 -6.16 -11.31 13.74
CA ALA A 104 -5.71 -10.41 14.81
C ALA A 104 -4.55 -9.49 14.40
N TYR A 105 -4.53 -8.96 13.17
CA TYR A 105 -3.48 -8.12 12.62
C TYR A 105 -4.02 -6.79 12.05
N SER A 106 -3.11 -5.83 11.90
CA SER A 106 -3.33 -4.53 11.25
C SER A 106 -2.09 -4.11 10.45
N PHE A 107 -2.06 -2.88 9.99
CA PHE A 107 -0.87 -2.30 9.36
C PHE A 107 0.35 -2.28 10.30
N HIS A 108 0.16 -2.34 11.62
CA HIS A 108 1.26 -2.45 12.59
C HIS A 108 2.01 -3.78 12.40
N GLU A 109 1.29 -4.90 12.45
CA GLU A 109 1.87 -6.22 12.28
C GLU A 109 2.47 -6.39 10.87
N MET A 110 1.84 -5.80 9.83
CA MET A 110 2.41 -5.75 8.48
C MET A 110 3.75 -5.00 8.44
N ALA A 111 3.87 -3.89 9.16
CA ALA A 111 5.11 -3.11 9.24
C ALA A 111 6.21 -3.80 10.04
N MET A 112 5.84 -4.49 11.14
CA MET A 112 6.80 -5.08 12.07
C MET A 112 7.24 -6.49 11.70
N TYR A 113 6.46 -7.21 10.89
CA TYR A 113 6.74 -8.60 10.52
C TYR A 113 6.75 -8.82 9.00
N ASP A 114 5.73 -8.37 8.24
CA ASP A 114 5.66 -8.65 6.79
C ASP A 114 6.79 -7.95 6.04
N LEU A 115 6.93 -6.65 6.26
CA LEU A 115 7.91 -5.86 5.52
C LEU A 115 9.35 -6.27 5.82
N PRO A 116 9.78 -6.51 7.08
CA PRO A 116 11.10 -7.05 7.39
C PRO A 116 11.35 -8.43 6.76
N ALA A 117 10.39 -9.36 6.86
CA ALA A 117 10.53 -10.70 6.27
C ALA A 117 10.71 -10.62 4.76
N THR A 118 9.89 -9.80 4.09
CA THR A 118 9.93 -9.57 2.63
C THR A 118 11.26 -8.97 2.20
N ILE A 119 11.70 -7.87 2.82
CA ILE A 119 12.94 -7.17 2.45
C ILE A 119 14.16 -8.07 2.69
N ASN A 120 14.24 -8.74 3.84
CA ASN A 120 15.36 -9.61 4.16
C ASN A 120 15.45 -10.79 3.18
N TYR A 121 14.32 -11.40 2.83
CA TYR A 121 14.27 -12.46 1.84
C TYR A 121 14.76 -12.01 0.46
N ILE A 122 14.27 -10.86 -0.01
CA ILE A 122 14.65 -10.31 -1.32
C ILE A 122 16.15 -10.03 -1.37
N LEU A 123 16.71 -9.37 -0.36
CA LEU A 123 18.14 -9.04 -0.31
C LEU A 123 19.01 -10.29 -0.24
N GLN A 124 18.60 -11.29 0.56
CA GLN A 124 19.28 -12.59 0.59
C GLN A 124 19.25 -13.30 -0.77
N LYS A 125 18.09 -13.27 -1.45
CA LYS A 125 17.88 -13.97 -2.73
C LYS A 125 18.65 -13.32 -3.87
N THR A 126 18.80 -12.01 -3.85
CA THR A 126 19.44 -11.22 -4.92
C THR A 126 20.91 -10.92 -4.65
N GLY A 127 21.40 -11.11 -3.43
CA GLY A 127 22.75 -10.75 -3.01
C GLY A 127 22.99 -9.24 -2.94
N GLN A 128 21.93 -8.42 -2.95
CA GLN A 128 22.00 -6.98 -2.82
C GLN A 128 21.98 -6.57 -1.35
N GLU A 129 22.64 -5.46 -1.01
CA GLU A 129 22.64 -4.90 0.36
C GLU A 129 21.46 -3.97 0.63
N GLN A 130 20.95 -3.31 -0.43
CA GLN A 130 19.87 -2.34 -0.36
C GLN A 130 18.91 -2.53 -1.55
N LEU A 131 17.66 -2.06 -1.36
CA LEU A 131 16.66 -2.00 -2.41
C LEU A 131 15.93 -0.66 -2.40
N TYR A 132 15.24 -0.35 -3.49
CA TYR A 132 14.26 0.72 -3.56
C TYR A 132 12.89 0.21 -3.07
N TYR A 133 12.21 1.00 -2.26
CA TYR A 133 10.86 0.72 -1.80
C TYR A 133 9.87 1.70 -2.42
N VAL A 134 8.97 1.21 -3.26
CA VAL A 134 7.88 2.00 -3.86
C VAL A 134 6.58 1.52 -3.26
N ALA A 135 5.84 2.42 -2.64
CA ALA A 135 4.63 2.04 -1.93
C ALA A 135 3.47 2.99 -2.23
N TYR A 136 2.26 2.44 -2.19
CA TYR A 136 1.03 3.17 -2.43
C TYR A 136 0.10 3.10 -1.21
N SER A 137 -0.50 4.25 -0.83
CA SER A 137 -1.54 4.33 0.21
C SER A 137 -1.08 3.67 1.52
N GLN A 138 -1.81 2.66 2.07
CA GLN A 138 -1.41 1.93 3.29
C GLN A 138 -0.01 1.31 3.18
N GLY A 139 0.47 0.95 1.98
CA GLY A 139 1.85 0.49 1.81
C GLY A 139 2.87 1.55 2.24
N THR A 140 2.54 2.84 2.10
CA THR A 140 3.39 3.93 2.62
C THR A 140 3.37 3.98 4.15
N THR A 141 2.21 3.71 4.77
CA THR A 141 2.06 3.61 6.22
C THR A 141 2.98 2.55 6.80
N THR A 142 2.97 1.35 6.21
CA THR A 142 3.85 0.25 6.65
C THR A 142 5.33 0.61 6.50
N GLY A 143 5.70 1.31 5.42
CA GLY A 143 7.06 1.83 5.22
C GLY A 143 7.46 2.85 6.29
N PHE A 144 6.64 3.87 6.54
CA PHE A 144 6.92 4.88 7.58
C PHE A 144 7.09 4.26 8.96
N ILE A 145 6.22 3.30 9.33
CA ILE A 145 6.32 2.60 10.62
C ILE A 145 7.60 1.77 10.68
N ALA A 146 7.84 0.91 9.70
CA ALA A 146 8.97 -0.01 9.72
C ALA A 146 10.32 0.72 9.72
N PHE A 147 10.50 1.70 8.85
CA PHE A 147 11.78 2.40 8.71
C PHE A 147 12.04 3.38 9.86
N SER A 148 11.02 3.94 10.50
CA SER A 148 11.19 4.75 11.70
C SER A 148 11.41 3.92 12.97
N SER A 149 10.95 2.66 13.00
CA SER A 149 10.97 1.80 14.20
C SER A 149 12.11 0.77 14.18
N ILE A 150 12.61 0.38 13.00
CA ILE A 150 13.61 -0.67 12.82
C ILE A 150 14.83 -0.10 12.07
N PRO A 151 15.82 0.47 12.79
CA PRO A 151 16.97 1.14 12.16
C PRO A 151 17.80 0.23 11.24
N GLU A 152 17.81 -1.07 11.50
CA GLU A 152 18.51 -2.05 10.64
C GLU A 152 17.81 -2.23 9.29
N LEU A 153 16.47 -2.16 9.29
CA LEU A 153 15.68 -2.22 8.06
C LEU A 153 15.78 -0.91 7.28
N ASP A 154 15.74 0.23 7.96
CA ASP A 154 15.89 1.56 7.38
C ASP A 154 17.18 1.66 6.54
N ARG A 155 18.31 1.14 7.04
CA ARG A 155 19.60 1.10 6.32
C ARG A 155 19.59 0.25 5.04
N LYS A 156 18.64 -0.67 4.89
CA LYS A 156 18.47 -1.54 3.71
C LYS A 156 17.68 -0.87 2.58
N ILE A 157 17.18 0.34 2.82
CA ILE A 157 16.38 1.08 1.84
C ILE A 157 17.23 2.19 1.24
N LYS A 158 17.46 2.12 -0.06
CA LYS A 158 18.22 3.12 -0.81
C LYS A 158 17.44 4.44 -0.95
N MET A 159 16.15 4.33 -1.29
CA MET A 159 15.19 5.43 -1.31
C MET A 159 13.77 4.87 -1.18
N PHE A 160 12.91 5.61 -0.48
CA PHE A 160 11.50 5.33 -0.33
C PHE A 160 10.68 6.27 -1.24
N PHE A 161 9.91 5.69 -2.15
CA PHE A 161 8.99 6.39 -3.04
C PHE A 161 7.56 6.20 -2.55
N ALA A 162 6.94 7.27 -2.08
CA ALA A 162 5.62 7.23 -1.46
C ALA A 162 4.55 7.85 -2.38
N LEU A 163 3.64 7.02 -2.88
CA LEU A 163 2.52 7.40 -3.73
C LEU A 163 1.24 7.50 -2.90
N ALA A 164 0.58 8.66 -2.92
CA ALA A 164 -0.57 8.96 -2.07
C ALA A 164 -0.30 8.58 -0.60
N PRO A 165 0.76 9.15 0.05
CA PRO A 165 1.19 8.73 1.38
C PRO A 165 0.11 8.96 2.42
N THR A 166 -0.17 7.91 3.20
CA THR A 166 -1.24 7.91 4.21
C THR A 166 -0.65 7.54 5.56
N THR A 167 -0.68 8.46 6.52
CA THR A 167 -0.17 8.25 7.89
C THR A 167 -1.19 8.69 8.94
N THR A 168 -1.94 9.75 8.65
CA THR A 168 -3.08 10.20 9.43
C THR A 168 -4.29 10.32 8.51
N ASN A 169 -5.48 10.35 9.07
CA ASN A 169 -6.73 10.52 8.35
C ASN A 169 -7.66 11.52 9.04
N SER A 170 -7.07 12.52 9.70
CA SER A 170 -7.77 13.55 10.46
C SER A 170 -8.71 14.39 9.58
N HIS A 171 -8.29 14.64 8.35
CA HIS A 171 -8.99 15.50 7.39
C HIS A 171 -9.67 14.71 6.25
N ILE A 172 -9.77 13.37 6.37
CA ILE A 172 -10.37 12.53 5.31
C ILE A 172 -11.72 13.07 4.85
N LYS A 173 -11.92 13.16 3.53
CA LYS A 173 -13.10 13.77 2.91
C LYS A 173 -14.13 12.73 2.46
N THR A 174 -13.80 11.45 2.35
CA THR A 174 -14.68 10.37 1.91
C THR A 174 -15.92 10.25 2.81
N PRO A 175 -17.16 10.52 2.30
CA PRO A 175 -18.36 10.57 3.12
C PRO A 175 -18.67 9.26 3.84
N LEU A 176 -18.52 8.13 3.15
CA LEU A 176 -18.78 6.80 3.70
C LEU A 176 -17.80 6.48 4.84
N VAL A 177 -16.51 6.75 4.67
CA VAL A 177 -15.51 6.53 5.70
C VAL A 177 -15.77 7.43 6.91
N ARG A 178 -16.16 8.70 6.67
CA ARG A 178 -16.56 9.63 7.74
C ARG A 178 -17.79 9.13 8.49
N LEU A 179 -18.78 8.55 7.79
CA LEU A 179 -19.97 7.96 8.39
C LEU A 179 -19.62 6.75 9.27
N LEU A 180 -18.80 5.84 8.77
CA LEU A 180 -18.29 4.69 9.50
C LEU A 180 -17.56 5.13 10.79
N TYR A 181 -16.75 6.17 10.70
CA TYR A 181 -16.03 6.74 11.84
C TYR A 181 -16.97 7.41 12.84
N LYS A 182 -17.95 8.22 12.35
CA LYS A 182 -18.88 8.97 13.20
C LYS A 182 -19.76 8.06 14.06
N TYR A 183 -20.28 7.01 13.47
CA TYR A 183 -21.21 6.12 14.18
C TYR A 183 -20.50 4.98 14.92
N LYS A 184 -19.15 4.92 14.90
CA LYS A 184 -18.39 3.80 15.48
C LYS A 184 -19.11 2.49 15.18
N LEU A 185 -19.60 2.36 13.92
CA LEU A 185 -20.43 1.24 13.55
C LEU A 185 -19.77 0.01 14.12
N GLN A 186 -20.48 -0.67 14.99
CA GLN A 186 -20.07 -1.93 15.61
C GLN A 186 -20.00 -2.98 14.50
N LEU A 187 -19.06 -2.77 13.60
CA LEU A 187 -18.78 -3.62 12.43
C LEU A 187 -18.36 -5.02 12.86
N ALA A 188 -18.13 -5.23 14.15
CA ALA A 188 -17.89 -6.55 14.72
C ALA A 188 -18.96 -7.61 14.39
N CYS A 189 -20.16 -7.16 13.96
CA CYS A 189 -21.25 -8.04 13.53
C CYS A 189 -21.55 -7.97 12.03
N VAL A 190 -20.75 -7.22 11.28
CA VAL A 190 -20.97 -7.06 9.84
C VAL A 190 -20.20 -8.15 9.11
N SER A 191 -20.93 -9.00 8.38
CA SER A 191 -20.35 -10.07 7.58
C SER A 191 -19.29 -9.52 6.59
N GLU A 192 -18.32 -10.34 6.23
CA GLU A 192 -17.31 -10.03 5.19
C GLU A 192 -17.94 -9.46 3.91
N ARG A 193 -19.15 -9.92 3.54
CA ARG A 193 -19.92 -9.42 2.40
C ARG A 193 -20.33 -7.96 2.51
N LEU A 194 -20.70 -7.49 3.70
CA LEU A 194 -21.05 -6.08 3.88
C LEU A 194 -19.79 -5.21 3.92
N MET A 195 -18.68 -5.69 4.48
CA MET A 195 -17.39 -5.02 4.41
C MET A 195 -16.90 -4.91 2.95
N TRP A 196 -17.06 -5.98 2.18
CA TRP A 196 -16.82 -5.97 0.74
C TRP A 196 -17.70 -4.91 0.05
N LEU A 197 -19.01 -4.89 0.34
CA LEU A 197 -19.94 -3.92 -0.24
C LEU A 197 -19.60 -2.47 0.16
N LEU A 198 -19.24 -2.22 1.41
CA LEU A 198 -18.88 -0.89 1.91
C LEU A 198 -17.56 -0.39 1.30
N ASN A 199 -16.56 -1.25 1.16
CA ASN A 199 -15.33 -0.93 0.46
C ASN A 199 -15.60 -0.69 -1.03
N TRP A 200 -16.47 -1.48 -1.63
CA TRP A 200 -16.88 -1.35 -3.01
C TRP A 200 -17.63 -0.04 -3.29
N ILE A 201 -18.57 0.35 -2.42
CA ILE A 201 -19.27 1.63 -2.48
C ILE A 201 -18.28 2.80 -2.27
N SER A 202 -17.32 2.65 -1.36
CA SER A 202 -16.25 3.65 -1.17
C SER A 202 -15.34 3.77 -2.39
N PHE A 203 -14.97 2.66 -2.99
CA PHE A 203 -14.21 2.60 -4.24
C PHE A 203 -14.95 3.30 -5.38
N ILE A 204 -16.23 2.97 -5.57
CA ILE A 204 -17.08 3.57 -6.61
C ILE A 204 -17.33 5.06 -6.31
N SER A 205 -17.66 5.43 -5.08
CA SER A 205 -17.95 6.83 -4.74
C SER A 205 -16.72 7.73 -4.89
N ASN A 206 -15.51 7.22 -4.59
CA ASN A 206 -14.26 7.95 -4.82
C ASN A 206 -13.86 8.00 -6.30
N GLY A 207 -14.20 6.96 -7.07
CA GLY A 207 -13.90 6.91 -8.50
C GLY A 207 -14.96 7.58 -9.40
N ILE A 208 -16.23 7.52 -9.02
CA ILE A 208 -17.36 7.99 -9.86
C ILE A 208 -17.89 9.34 -9.42
N SER A 209 -17.94 9.65 -8.11
CA SER A 209 -18.58 10.87 -7.59
C SER A 209 -17.82 12.16 -7.91
N LEU A 210 -16.51 12.10 -8.07
CA LEU A 210 -15.69 13.25 -8.47
C LEU A 210 -15.77 13.56 -9.97
N HIS A 211 -16.34 12.68 -10.76
CA HIS A 211 -16.30 12.75 -12.22
C HIS A 211 -17.55 13.38 -12.85
N ALA A 212 -18.63 13.58 -12.10
CA ALA A 212 -19.82 14.22 -12.65
C ALA A 212 -19.63 15.72 -12.94
N GLU A 213 -18.67 16.37 -12.31
CA GLU A 213 -18.48 17.82 -12.45
C GLU A 213 -17.19 18.25 -13.18
N ASN A 214 -16.20 17.37 -13.40
CA ASN A 214 -14.94 17.70 -14.10
C ASN A 214 -14.50 16.63 -15.10
N ILE A 215 -15.27 16.50 -16.17
CA ILE A 215 -15.13 15.48 -17.22
C ILE A 215 -14.05 15.88 -18.24
N ASN A 216 -12.75 15.77 -18.00
CA ASN A 216 -11.92 15.94 -19.20
C ASN A 216 -10.61 15.14 -19.33
N VAL A 217 -10.05 14.47 -18.31
CA VAL A 217 -8.70 13.92 -18.49
C VAL A 217 -8.52 12.44 -18.13
N SER A 218 -9.17 11.91 -17.10
CA SER A 218 -8.95 10.53 -16.64
C SER A 218 -10.06 9.52 -16.99
N ASN A 219 -11.20 10.00 -17.48
CA ASN A 219 -12.42 9.21 -17.63
C ASN A 219 -12.37 8.06 -18.63
N GLY A 220 -11.67 8.21 -19.74
CA GLY A 220 -11.69 7.20 -20.80
C GLY A 220 -11.01 5.88 -20.41
N PHE A 221 -9.94 5.94 -19.65
CA PHE A 221 -9.15 4.75 -19.31
C PHE A 221 -9.75 4.00 -18.12
N LEU A 222 -10.11 4.68 -17.05
CA LEU A 222 -10.80 4.06 -15.90
C LEU A 222 -12.12 3.40 -16.38
N GLN A 223 -12.88 4.08 -17.23
CA GLN A 223 -14.14 3.58 -17.76
C GLN A 223 -13.95 2.37 -18.70
N SER A 224 -12.89 2.34 -19.49
CA SER A 224 -12.62 1.23 -20.43
C SER A 224 -12.06 -0.03 -19.77
N ARG A 225 -11.57 0.05 -18.52
CA ARG A 225 -10.96 -1.06 -17.77
C ARG A 225 -11.57 -1.30 -16.39
N ILE A 226 -12.71 -0.69 -16.12
CA ILE A 226 -13.38 -0.80 -14.82
C ILE A 226 -13.72 -2.25 -14.46
N ASP A 227 -14.09 -3.06 -15.44
CA ASP A 227 -14.36 -4.49 -15.31
C ASP A 227 -13.12 -5.25 -14.83
N VAL A 228 -11.94 -4.92 -15.34
CA VAL A 228 -10.67 -5.53 -14.93
C VAL A 228 -10.37 -5.18 -13.48
N TYR A 229 -10.53 -3.91 -13.09
CA TYR A 229 -10.27 -3.50 -11.70
C TYR A 229 -11.30 -4.10 -10.74
N LEU A 230 -12.59 -4.06 -11.07
CA LEU A 230 -13.68 -4.59 -10.25
C LEU A 230 -13.63 -6.12 -10.10
N SER A 231 -13.00 -6.84 -11.03
CA SER A 231 -12.83 -8.30 -10.91
C SER A 231 -11.81 -8.71 -9.82
N ARG A 232 -10.97 -7.76 -9.36
CA ARG A 232 -9.86 -8.02 -8.43
C ARG A 232 -9.96 -7.23 -7.14
N TYR A 233 -10.63 -6.09 -7.14
CA TYR A 233 -10.68 -5.17 -6.00
C TYR A 233 -12.12 -4.89 -5.56
N PRO A 234 -12.37 -4.71 -4.26
CA PRO A 234 -11.40 -4.81 -3.17
C PRO A 234 -11.00 -6.24 -2.85
N ASP A 235 -9.75 -6.44 -2.39
CA ASP A 235 -9.26 -7.69 -1.84
C ASP A 235 -9.39 -7.72 -0.31
N SER A 236 -9.17 -8.88 0.31
CA SER A 236 -9.40 -9.09 1.73
C SER A 236 -8.32 -8.45 2.63
N THR A 237 -8.75 -8.05 3.81
CA THR A 237 -7.92 -7.61 4.93
C THR A 237 -8.65 -7.90 6.25
N SER A 238 -7.98 -7.75 7.39
CA SER A 238 -8.60 -7.98 8.68
C SER A 238 -9.51 -6.83 9.12
N LEU A 239 -10.51 -7.16 9.94
CA LEU A 239 -11.35 -6.16 10.57
C LEU A 239 -10.54 -5.24 11.51
N LYS A 240 -9.55 -5.77 12.23
CA LYS A 240 -8.63 -4.99 13.06
C LYS A 240 -7.91 -3.93 12.23
N ASN A 241 -7.43 -4.28 11.03
CA ASN A 241 -6.77 -3.32 10.14
C ASN A 241 -7.72 -2.18 9.76
N LEU A 242 -8.97 -2.48 9.39
CA LEU A 242 -9.95 -1.46 9.05
C LEU A 242 -10.30 -0.55 10.23
N LEU A 243 -10.38 -1.09 11.45
CA LEU A 243 -10.73 -0.33 12.65
C LEU A 243 -9.56 0.47 13.24
N HIS A 244 -8.31 0.14 12.92
CA HIS A 244 -7.15 0.91 13.31
C HIS A 244 -7.08 2.29 12.62
N TRP A 245 -7.61 2.43 11.42
CA TRP A 245 -7.64 3.71 10.70
C TRP A 245 -8.43 4.80 11.43
N PRO A 246 -9.66 4.54 11.96
CA PRO A 246 -10.37 5.52 12.79
C PRO A 246 -9.62 5.93 14.06
N ALA A 247 -8.81 5.03 14.62
CA ALA A 247 -8.06 5.28 15.84
C ALA A 247 -6.98 6.36 15.65
N ILE A 248 -6.46 6.52 14.43
CA ILE A 248 -5.41 7.51 14.09
C ILE A 248 -5.99 8.91 13.88
N ARG A 249 -7.32 9.05 13.69
CA ARG A 249 -7.98 10.29 13.26
C ARG A 249 -7.84 11.48 14.21
N ASN A 250 -7.84 11.25 15.51
CA ASN A 250 -7.97 12.34 16.49
C ASN A 250 -6.62 12.80 17.07
N THR A 251 -5.52 12.43 16.45
CA THR A 251 -4.21 12.66 17.01
C THR A 251 -3.28 13.19 15.93
N LEU A 252 -2.77 14.38 16.18
CA LEU A 252 -1.62 14.92 15.43
C LEU A 252 -0.34 14.05 15.60
N LYS A 253 -0.46 12.97 16.36
CA LYS A 253 0.59 11.98 16.59
C LYS A 253 0.15 10.68 15.93
N PHE A 254 0.91 10.23 14.99
CA PHE A 254 0.76 8.94 14.34
C PHE A 254 0.77 7.82 15.38
N GLY A 255 -0.38 7.20 15.65
CA GLY A 255 -0.49 6.07 16.58
C GLY A 255 -1.01 6.33 18.00
N LEU A 256 -1.92 7.30 18.25
CA LEU A 256 -2.49 7.47 19.61
C LEU A 256 -3.51 6.39 20.03
N PRO A 257 -3.55 6.09 21.34
CA PRO A 257 -4.45 5.11 21.92
C PRO A 257 -5.92 5.50 21.79
N VAL A 258 -6.77 4.53 21.45
CA VAL A 258 -8.21 4.65 21.69
C VAL A 258 -8.44 4.43 23.17
N THR A 259 -8.41 5.51 23.96
CA THR A 259 -8.96 5.51 25.32
C THR A 259 -10.47 5.66 25.22
N SER A 260 -11.19 4.63 24.88
CA SER A 260 -12.62 4.52 25.15
C SER A 260 -12.98 3.07 25.42
N GLN A 261 -12.99 2.70 26.68
CA GLN A 261 -13.78 1.59 27.23
C GLN A 261 -15.27 1.89 27.00
N ALA A 262 -15.76 1.89 25.78
CA ALA A 262 -17.14 2.07 25.48
C ALA A 262 -17.67 0.79 24.81
N PHE A 263 -18.30 -0.06 25.63
CA PHE A 263 -19.32 -1.05 25.25
C PHE A 263 -19.07 -1.85 23.96
N LEU A 264 -18.06 -2.72 23.97
CA LEU A 264 -17.99 -3.84 23.04
C LEU A 264 -18.30 -5.15 23.79
N PRO A 265 -19.02 -6.12 23.17
CA PRO A 265 -19.21 -7.44 23.77
C PRO A 265 -17.87 -8.07 24.16
N GLN A 266 -17.84 -8.84 25.23
CA GLN A 266 -16.61 -9.42 25.82
C GLN A 266 -15.73 -10.18 24.82
N ALA A 267 -16.31 -10.83 23.81
CA ALA A 267 -15.61 -11.54 22.75
C ALA A 267 -14.82 -10.59 21.80
N THR A 268 -15.28 -9.35 21.65
CA THR A 268 -14.63 -8.33 20.80
C THR A 268 -13.48 -7.63 21.51
N LEU A 269 -13.47 -7.64 22.85
CA LEU A 269 -12.43 -7.00 23.66
C LEU A 269 -11.04 -7.63 23.46
N PHE A 270 -10.96 -8.94 23.26
CA PHE A 270 -9.68 -9.65 23.08
C PHE A 270 -8.93 -9.26 21.82
N VAL A 271 -9.63 -8.94 20.74
CA VAL A 271 -9.03 -8.56 19.44
C VAL A 271 -8.52 -7.11 19.41
N PHE A 272 -9.05 -6.24 20.30
CA PHE A 272 -8.86 -4.78 20.23
C PHE A 272 -8.09 -4.18 21.42
N GLN A 273 -7.52 -4.99 22.29
CA GLN A 273 -6.85 -4.51 23.51
C GLN A 273 -5.47 -3.89 23.31
N THR A 274 -4.89 -3.92 22.13
CA THR A 274 -3.59 -3.29 21.88
C THR A 274 -3.78 -1.93 21.24
N THR A 275 -3.54 -0.90 22.01
CA THR A 275 -3.33 0.47 21.52
C THR A 275 -2.18 0.46 20.53
N PRO A 276 -2.37 0.98 19.28
CA PRO A 276 -1.26 1.13 18.36
C PRO A 276 -0.13 1.94 19.02
N PRO A 277 1.13 1.52 18.91
CA PRO A 277 2.25 2.28 19.45
C PRO A 277 2.37 3.64 18.74
N PHE A 278 3.06 4.57 19.39
CA PHE A 278 3.44 5.83 18.73
C PHE A 278 4.56 5.57 17.74
N TYR A 279 4.46 6.18 16.57
CA TYR A 279 5.51 6.16 15.58
C TYR A 279 6.06 7.56 15.36
N GLU A 280 7.36 7.63 15.23
CA GLU A 280 8.11 8.87 15.06
C GLU A 280 8.76 8.86 13.67
N PRO A 281 8.06 9.32 12.63
CA PRO A 281 8.60 9.32 11.27
C PRO A 281 9.88 10.14 11.13
N GLU A 282 10.17 11.03 12.09
CA GLU A 282 11.41 11.79 12.19
C GLU A 282 12.65 10.89 12.38
N ASN A 283 12.47 9.69 12.91
CA ASN A 283 13.56 8.73 13.14
C ASN A 283 14.03 8.05 11.87
N MET A 284 13.20 8.04 10.81
CA MET A 284 13.54 7.48 9.51
C MET A 284 14.70 8.26 8.88
N LYS A 285 15.74 7.56 8.44
CA LYS A 285 16.92 8.13 7.77
C LYS A 285 16.92 7.90 6.27
N THR A 286 16.13 6.95 5.80
CA THR A 286 15.91 6.70 4.37
C THR A 286 15.48 7.97 3.65
N PRO A 287 16.10 8.35 2.51
CA PRO A 287 15.64 9.43 1.67
C PRO A 287 14.20 9.16 1.17
N LEU A 288 13.31 10.16 1.29
CA LEU A 288 11.91 10.07 0.88
C LEU A 288 11.64 10.91 -0.36
N ALA A 289 10.97 10.31 -1.35
CA ALA A 289 10.32 11.02 -2.44
C ALA A 289 8.80 10.77 -2.38
N ALA A 290 7.97 11.82 -2.46
CA ALA A 290 6.53 11.70 -2.25
C ALA A 290 5.71 12.43 -3.33
N TRP A 291 4.64 11.79 -3.81
CA TRP A 291 3.64 12.35 -4.72
C TRP A 291 2.25 12.28 -4.10
N TYR A 292 1.49 13.38 -4.12
CA TYR A 292 0.16 13.44 -3.54
C TYR A 292 -0.79 14.31 -4.35
N GLY A 293 -2.07 13.95 -4.32
CA GLY A 293 -3.12 14.50 -5.17
C GLY A 293 -3.96 15.57 -4.48
N GLY A 294 -4.35 16.61 -5.21
CA GLY A 294 -5.22 17.68 -4.70
C GLY A 294 -6.67 17.23 -4.53
N ASN A 295 -7.13 16.33 -5.39
CA ASN A 295 -8.47 15.75 -5.35
C ASN A 295 -8.51 14.38 -4.64
N ASP A 296 -7.46 14.03 -3.91
CA ASP A 296 -7.42 12.83 -3.09
C ASP A 296 -8.24 13.03 -1.81
N TRP A 297 -9.32 12.28 -1.65
CA TRP A 297 -10.22 12.34 -0.48
C TRP A 297 -9.84 11.36 0.63
N ILE A 298 -8.87 10.50 0.40
CA ILE A 298 -8.34 9.52 1.34
C ILE A 298 -7.02 10.02 1.91
N SER A 299 -6.01 10.20 1.06
CA SER A 299 -4.72 10.79 1.39
C SER A 299 -4.76 12.30 1.12
N VAL A 300 -5.52 13.01 1.94
CA VAL A 300 -5.77 14.44 1.70
C VAL A 300 -4.50 15.28 1.87
N PRO A 301 -4.31 16.34 1.06
CA PRO A 301 -3.11 17.18 1.11
C PRO A 301 -2.77 17.72 2.50
N GLU A 302 -3.79 18.02 3.32
CA GLU A 302 -3.63 18.53 4.67
C GLU A 302 -2.89 17.51 5.56
N ASP A 303 -3.33 16.25 5.54
CA ASP A 303 -2.71 15.17 6.33
C ASP A 303 -1.32 14.79 5.79
N VAL A 304 -1.15 14.80 4.47
CA VAL A 304 0.15 14.55 3.81
C VAL A 304 1.18 15.61 4.22
N ASN A 305 0.82 16.89 4.17
CA ASN A 305 1.72 17.97 4.53
C ASN A 305 2.15 17.90 6.01
N ILE A 306 1.24 17.52 6.92
CA ILE A 306 1.58 17.27 8.33
C ILE A 306 2.66 16.19 8.43
N THR A 307 2.50 15.09 7.71
CA THR A 307 3.47 13.99 7.71
C THR A 307 4.81 14.42 7.13
N LEU A 308 4.81 15.01 5.93
CA LEU A 308 6.03 15.40 5.25
C LEU A 308 6.83 16.48 6.00
N SER A 309 6.15 17.35 6.78
CA SER A 309 6.82 18.34 7.63
C SER A 309 7.65 17.72 8.77
N ARG A 310 7.39 16.47 9.12
CA ARG A 310 8.10 15.70 10.15
C ARG A 310 9.25 14.85 9.58
N ILE A 311 9.34 14.68 8.29
CA ILE A 311 10.40 13.88 7.65
C ILE A 311 11.68 14.68 7.56
N THR A 312 12.74 14.17 8.17
CA THR A 312 14.05 14.85 8.24
C THR A 312 14.85 14.72 6.94
N ASN A 313 14.63 13.66 6.16
CA ASN A 313 15.34 13.39 4.90
C ASN A 313 14.36 13.34 3.69
N LEU A 314 13.60 14.43 3.51
CA LEU A 314 12.70 14.60 2.38
C LEU A 314 13.50 15.05 1.15
N ALA A 315 13.80 14.12 0.24
CA ALA A 315 14.58 14.37 -0.97
C ALA A 315 13.75 15.00 -2.10
N TYR A 316 12.47 14.64 -2.18
CA TYR A 316 11.58 15.13 -3.23
C TYR A 316 10.12 15.14 -2.77
N LYS A 317 9.34 16.11 -3.24
CA LYS A 317 7.87 16.11 -3.11
C LYS A 317 7.21 16.76 -4.30
N LYS A 318 6.08 16.20 -4.75
CA LYS A 318 5.25 16.78 -5.81
C LYS A 318 3.78 16.74 -5.45
N TYR A 319 3.15 17.89 -5.56
CA TYR A 319 1.70 18.04 -5.46
C TYR A 319 1.11 18.08 -6.87
N ILE A 320 0.09 17.24 -7.13
CA ILE A 320 -0.60 17.14 -8.41
C ILE A 320 -2.07 17.50 -8.18
N PRO A 321 -2.49 18.74 -8.50
CA PRO A 321 -3.81 19.26 -8.09
C PRO A 321 -4.99 18.41 -8.55
N GLU A 322 -4.92 17.86 -9.75
CA GLU A 322 -5.99 17.09 -10.40
C GLU A 322 -6.08 15.63 -9.98
N PHE A 323 -5.02 15.06 -9.38
CA PHE A 323 -4.99 13.62 -9.04
C PHE A 323 -5.92 13.27 -7.89
N ILE A 324 -6.72 12.23 -8.12
CA ILE A 324 -7.43 11.47 -7.09
C ILE A 324 -6.56 10.31 -6.59
N HIS A 325 -7.04 9.61 -5.55
CA HIS A 325 -6.28 8.52 -4.91
C HIS A 325 -5.78 7.45 -5.89
N PHE A 326 -6.63 7.00 -6.82
CA PHE A 326 -6.30 5.92 -7.77
C PHE A 326 -5.50 6.36 -8.99
N ASP A 327 -5.34 7.65 -9.26
CA ASP A 327 -4.57 8.13 -10.42
C ASP A 327 -3.09 7.76 -10.33
N PHE A 328 -2.56 7.53 -9.13
CA PHE A 328 -1.16 7.13 -8.92
C PHE A 328 -0.85 5.72 -9.44
N ILE A 329 -1.86 4.86 -9.62
CA ILE A 329 -1.70 3.46 -10.05
C ILE A 329 -2.44 3.16 -11.36
N TRP A 330 -3.57 3.82 -11.62
CA TRP A 330 -4.40 3.54 -12.79
C TRP A 330 -4.66 4.76 -13.68
N GLY A 331 -4.19 5.94 -13.31
CA GLY A 331 -4.37 7.16 -14.10
C GLY A 331 -3.60 7.13 -15.40
N MET A 332 -4.19 7.67 -16.47
CA MET A 332 -3.52 7.78 -17.78
C MET A 332 -2.25 8.64 -17.73
N GLN A 333 -2.21 9.60 -16.83
CA GLN A 333 -1.07 10.51 -16.66
C GLN A 333 -0.06 10.02 -15.62
N ALA A 334 -0.27 8.84 -14.99
CA ALA A 334 0.63 8.32 -13.97
C ALA A 334 2.08 8.21 -14.46
N TYR A 335 2.28 7.76 -15.71
CA TYR A 335 3.61 7.70 -16.31
C TYR A 335 4.29 9.08 -16.35
N GLU A 336 3.65 10.06 -16.95
CA GLU A 336 4.22 11.39 -17.18
C GLU A 336 4.40 12.18 -15.87
N GLN A 337 3.43 12.05 -14.96
CA GLN A 337 3.40 12.83 -13.73
C GLN A 337 4.18 12.22 -12.57
N VAL A 338 4.40 10.88 -12.59
CA VAL A 338 4.95 10.15 -11.46
C VAL A 338 6.06 9.18 -11.87
N TYR A 339 5.79 8.21 -12.77
CA TYR A 339 6.69 7.08 -12.97
C TYR A 339 8.01 7.47 -13.64
N ARG A 340 7.98 8.42 -14.57
CA ARG A 340 9.18 8.98 -15.19
C ARG A 340 10.11 9.61 -14.15
N GLU A 341 9.55 10.36 -13.20
CA GLU A 341 10.34 11.01 -12.15
C GLU A 341 10.90 10.00 -11.14
N ILE A 342 10.17 8.91 -10.86
CA ILE A 342 10.71 7.77 -10.07
C ILE A 342 11.97 7.22 -10.74
N LEU A 343 11.91 6.93 -12.05
CA LEU A 343 13.06 6.44 -12.81
C LEU A 343 14.24 7.41 -12.76
N GLU A 344 14.00 8.70 -12.98
CA GLU A 344 15.04 9.74 -12.92
C GLU A 344 15.71 9.83 -11.54
N LEU A 345 14.91 9.71 -10.45
CA LEU A 345 15.43 9.73 -9.08
C LEU A 345 16.22 8.46 -8.76
N MET A 346 15.76 7.30 -9.22
CA MET A 346 16.49 6.04 -9.08
C MET A 346 17.84 6.09 -9.82
N GLU A 347 17.88 6.64 -11.03
CA GLU A 347 19.11 6.80 -11.80
C GLU A 347 20.12 7.74 -11.13
N LYS A 348 19.63 8.83 -10.53
CA LYS A 348 20.49 9.80 -9.82
C LYS A 348 21.03 9.25 -8.49
N SER A 349 20.36 8.27 -7.90
CA SER A 349 20.75 7.64 -6.62
C SER A 349 21.45 6.29 -6.80
N ALA A 350 21.73 5.88 -8.03
CA ALA A 350 22.32 4.59 -8.38
C ALA A 350 23.78 4.42 -7.93
#